data_7c9c2bf9fc4f13c85cb16d2a02f78878
#
_entry.id   7c9c2bf9fc4f13c85cb16d2a02f78878
#
_cell.length_a   1.000
_cell.length_b   1.000
_cell.length_c   1.000
_cell.angle_alpha   90.00
_cell.angle_beta   90.00
_cell.angle_gamma   90.00
#
_symmetry.space_group_name_H-M   'P 1'
#
loop_
_entity.id
_entity.type
_entity.pdbx_description
1 polymer ?
#
loop_
_entity_poly.entity_id
_entity_poly.type
_entity_poly.pdbx_seq_one_letter_code
_entity_poly.pdbx_strand_id
1 'polypeptide(L)'
;MADTLALCEQQGVAVFGVCLGLQGIVEYFGGSLGQLDVPMHGKPSMVHHEGLGLFRDLPSPLSLGRYHSLHAVEVPDSLEVLARTEDGVVMAVQHRELPLAAVQFHPESIMSLENRAGEAVLRNFLQQLQAATHANAAGRDTATRCANQ
;
A
#
# COMPACT_ATOMS: atom_id res chain seq x y z
N MET A 1 -11.76 3.74 12.44
CA MET A 1 -10.57 3.28 11.66
C MET A 1 -9.35 3.07 12.56
N ALA A 2 -8.96 4.02 13.40
CA ALA A 2 -7.79 3.89 14.28
C ALA A 2 -7.84 2.62 15.16
N ASP A 3 -8.96 2.36 15.85
CA ASP A 3 -9.12 1.17 16.70
C ASP A 3 -8.97 -0.15 15.91
N THR A 4 -9.46 -0.18 14.67
CA THR A 4 -9.33 -1.34 13.78
C THR A 4 -7.86 -1.56 13.39
N LEU A 5 -7.15 -0.49 13.03
CA LEU A 5 -5.72 -0.57 12.71
C LEU A 5 -4.90 -1.03 13.91
N ALA A 6 -5.17 -0.48 15.11
CA ALA A 6 -4.50 -0.89 16.34
C ALA A 6 -4.73 -2.39 16.64
N LEU A 7 -5.93 -2.90 16.43
CA LEU A 7 -6.24 -4.32 16.62
C LEU A 7 -5.51 -5.20 15.57
N CYS A 8 -5.48 -4.78 14.30
CA CYS A 8 -4.77 -5.49 13.25
C CYS A 8 -3.26 -5.56 13.55
N GLU A 9 -2.67 -4.43 13.98
CA GLU A 9 -1.27 -4.35 14.37
C GLU A 9 -0.94 -5.30 15.52
N GLN A 10 -1.74 -5.26 16.61
CA GLN A 10 -1.56 -6.14 17.77
C GLN A 10 -1.66 -7.63 17.43
N GLN A 11 -2.52 -7.98 16.51
CA GLN A 11 -2.77 -9.36 16.11
C GLN A 11 -1.95 -9.82 14.89
N GLY A 12 -1.12 -8.94 14.31
CA GLY A 12 -0.35 -9.24 13.10
C GLY A 12 -1.22 -9.53 11.87
N VAL A 13 -2.42 -8.94 11.82
CA VAL A 13 -3.35 -9.08 10.70
C VAL A 13 -2.92 -8.14 9.57
N ALA A 14 -2.78 -8.71 8.36
CA ALA A 14 -2.44 -7.93 7.18
C ALA A 14 -3.56 -6.95 6.80
N VAL A 15 -3.17 -5.73 6.39
CA VAL A 15 -4.11 -4.68 6.01
C VAL A 15 -3.75 -4.12 4.63
N PHE A 16 -4.75 -4.06 3.74
CA PHE A 16 -4.66 -3.33 2.48
C PHE A 16 -5.68 -2.19 2.47
N GLY A 17 -5.20 -0.94 2.48
CA GLY A 17 -6.03 0.25 2.46
C GLY A 17 -6.27 0.78 1.05
N VAL A 18 -7.50 1.21 0.74
CA VAL A 18 -7.86 1.84 -0.53
C VAL A 18 -8.43 3.22 -0.26
N CYS A 19 -7.95 4.23 -0.95
CA CYS A 19 -8.42 5.63 -0.91
C CYS A 19 -8.45 6.19 0.52
N LEU A 20 -9.61 6.22 1.18
CA LEU A 20 -9.77 6.59 2.59
C LEU A 20 -8.90 5.70 3.51
N GLY A 21 -8.67 4.46 3.10
CA GLY A 21 -7.80 3.53 3.82
C GLY A 21 -6.34 4.00 3.86
N LEU A 22 -5.79 4.52 2.76
CA LEU A 22 -4.46 5.12 2.74
C LEU A 22 -4.41 6.34 3.67
N GLN A 23 -5.41 7.21 3.58
CA GLN A 23 -5.48 8.42 4.37
C GLN A 23 -5.50 8.10 5.87
N GLY A 24 -6.36 7.15 6.29
CA GLY A 24 -6.43 6.73 7.69
C GLY A 24 -5.16 6.04 8.19
N ILE A 25 -4.45 5.29 7.33
CA ILE A 25 -3.16 4.68 7.67
C ILE A 25 -2.10 5.76 7.88
N VAL A 26 -2.00 6.74 6.99
CA VAL A 26 -1.04 7.86 7.13
C VAL A 26 -1.27 8.62 8.42
N GLU A 27 -2.51 8.99 8.75
CA GLU A 27 -2.84 9.66 10.01
C GLU A 27 -2.58 8.78 11.24
N TYR A 28 -2.90 7.48 11.17
CA TYR A 28 -2.70 6.54 12.28
C TYR A 28 -1.23 6.45 12.69
N PHE A 29 -0.30 6.48 11.73
CA PHE A 29 1.14 6.47 11.99
C PHE A 29 1.75 7.87 12.19
N GLY A 30 0.92 8.92 12.31
CA GLY A 30 1.35 10.27 12.69
C GLY A 30 1.67 11.19 11.52
N GLY A 31 1.29 10.84 10.30
CA GLY A 31 1.36 11.72 9.14
C GLY A 31 0.20 12.72 9.08
N SER A 32 0.17 13.53 8.03
CA SER A 32 -0.85 14.56 7.83
C SER A 32 -1.48 14.50 6.44
N LEU A 33 -2.74 14.95 6.36
CA LEU A 33 -3.49 15.08 5.13
C LEU A 33 -3.68 16.54 4.73
N GLY A 34 -3.78 16.78 3.43
CA GLY A 34 -4.13 18.06 2.83
C GLY A 34 -5.24 17.92 1.81
N GLN A 35 -5.78 19.03 1.37
CA GLN A 35 -6.78 19.08 0.32
C GLN A 35 -6.10 19.40 -1.02
N LEU A 36 -6.49 18.67 -2.08
CA LEU A 36 -6.07 19.00 -3.44
C LEU A 36 -6.74 20.33 -3.89
N ASP A 37 -6.00 21.17 -4.60
CA ASP A 37 -6.54 22.39 -5.21
C ASP A 37 -7.69 22.07 -6.17
N VAL A 38 -7.59 20.96 -6.88
CA VAL A 38 -8.63 20.45 -7.80
C VAL A 38 -8.97 19.01 -7.39
N PRO A 39 -10.20 18.77 -6.90
CA PRO A 39 -10.66 17.42 -6.60
C PRO A 39 -10.63 16.49 -7.81
N MET A 40 -10.18 15.26 -7.60
CA MET A 40 -10.13 14.23 -8.63
C MET A 40 -11.32 13.29 -8.46
N HIS A 41 -12.26 13.34 -9.41
CA HIS A 41 -13.44 12.47 -9.40
C HIS A 41 -13.61 11.79 -10.75
N GLY A 42 -13.36 10.47 -10.80
CA GLY A 42 -13.50 9.69 -12.01
C GLY A 42 -12.53 10.11 -13.12
N LYS A 43 -11.31 10.47 -12.78
CA LYS A 43 -10.27 10.86 -13.73
C LYS A 43 -9.04 9.97 -13.56
N PRO A 44 -8.47 9.46 -14.65
CA PRO A 44 -7.19 8.76 -14.58
C PRO A 44 -6.05 9.76 -14.37
N SER A 45 -4.99 9.29 -13.72
CA SER A 45 -3.71 10.00 -13.63
C SER A 45 -2.56 9.04 -13.87
N MET A 46 -1.49 9.56 -14.44
CA MET A 46 -0.25 8.82 -14.58
C MET A 46 0.45 8.72 -13.23
N VAL A 47 0.71 7.50 -12.79
CA VAL A 47 1.34 7.17 -11.52
C VAL A 47 2.71 6.57 -11.77
N HIS A 48 3.74 7.20 -11.25
CA HIS A 48 5.13 6.79 -11.38
C HIS A 48 5.56 5.97 -10.16
N HIS A 49 6.31 4.90 -10.41
CA HIS A 49 6.86 4.01 -9.39
C HIS A 49 8.18 3.38 -9.87
N GLU A 50 8.93 2.81 -8.96
CA GLU A 50 10.24 2.18 -9.24
C GLU A 50 10.17 0.66 -9.41
N GLY A 51 8.98 0.08 -9.57
CA GLY A 51 8.80 -1.37 -9.74
C GLY A 51 9.03 -2.17 -8.45
N LEU A 52 8.94 -1.54 -7.28
CA LEU A 52 9.12 -2.18 -5.99
C LEU A 52 7.78 -2.51 -5.31
N GLY A 53 7.82 -3.47 -4.40
CA GLY A 53 6.68 -3.82 -3.55
C GLY A 53 5.41 -4.14 -4.35
N LEU A 54 4.37 -3.34 -4.15
CA LEU A 54 3.07 -3.46 -4.84
C LEU A 54 3.17 -3.36 -6.36
N PHE A 55 4.21 -2.71 -6.88
CA PHE A 55 4.38 -2.41 -8.31
C PHE A 55 5.41 -3.29 -9.01
N ARG A 56 5.83 -4.40 -8.36
CA ARG A 56 6.78 -5.34 -8.95
C ARG A 56 6.26 -5.89 -10.28
N ASP A 57 7.14 -5.89 -11.29
CA ASP A 57 6.87 -6.36 -12.65
C ASP A 57 5.78 -5.58 -13.41
N LEU A 58 5.44 -4.36 -12.94
CA LEU A 58 4.51 -3.47 -13.61
C LEU A 58 5.26 -2.38 -14.39
N PRO A 59 4.73 -1.95 -15.55
CA PRO A 59 5.29 -0.82 -16.28
C PRO A 59 5.11 0.49 -15.49
N SER A 60 6.04 1.43 -15.66
CA SER A 60 5.93 2.78 -15.10
C SER A 60 6.09 3.81 -16.22
N PRO A 61 5.21 4.82 -16.31
CA PRO A 61 4.05 5.06 -15.45
C PRO A 61 2.82 4.19 -15.76
N LEU A 62 1.89 4.12 -14.79
CA LEU A 62 0.58 3.47 -14.92
C LEU A 62 -0.56 4.49 -14.94
N SER A 63 -1.57 4.28 -15.78
CA SER A 63 -2.83 5.03 -15.75
C SER A 63 -3.77 4.43 -14.71
N LEU A 64 -4.10 5.18 -13.64
CA LEU A 64 -4.90 4.69 -12.51
C LEU A 64 -6.01 5.68 -12.15
N GLY A 65 -7.20 5.14 -11.83
CA GLY A 65 -8.41 5.93 -11.54
C GLY A 65 -8.38 6.57 -10.14
N ARG A 66 -8.68 7.88 -10.08
CA ARG A 66 -8.71 8.67 -8.84
C ARG A 66 -10.11 9.19 -8.54
N TYR A 67 -10.49 9.16 -7.24
CA TYR A 67 -11.79 9.60 -6.73
C TYR A 67 -11.62 10.27 -5.36
N HIS A 68 -10.70 11.22 -5.22
CA HIS A 68 -10.39 11.84 -3.93
C HIS A 68 -10.14 13.34 -4.03
N SER A 69 -10.37 14.05 -2.93
CA SER A 69 -10.03 15.45 -2.71
C SER A 69 -8.97 15.63 -1.62
N LEU A 70 -8.79 14.64 -0.74
CA LEU A 70 -7.74 14.63 0.27
C LEU A 70 -6.57 13.77 -0.20
N HIS A 71 -5.36 14.12 0.26
CA HIS A 71 -4.15 13.36 -0.03
C HIS A 71 -3.16 13.44 1.14
N ALA A 72 -2.21 12.50 1.20
CA ALA A 72 -1.13 12.55 2.17
C ALA A 72 -0.15 13.68 1.84
N VAL A 73 0.13 14.55 2.80
CA VAL A 73 1.11 15.64 2.70
C VAL A 73 2.40 15.22 3.38
N GLU A 74 2.33 14.83 4.66
CA GLU A 74 3.44 14.28 5.40
C GLU A 74 3.24 12.78 5.59
N VAL A 75 4.21 12.00 5.13
CA VAL A 75 4.24 10.56 5.31
C VAL A 75 5.31 10.22 6.35
N PRO A 76 4.96 9.56 7.46
CA PRO A 76 5.91 9.25 8.52
C PRO A 76 6.96 8.22 8.07
N ASP A 77 8.13 8.22 8.71
CA ASP A 77 9.28 7.36 8.36
C ASP A 77 8.98 5.85 8.43
N SER A 78 7.97 5.45 9.22
CA SER A 78 7.51 4.05 9.28
C SER A 78 6.85 3.58 7.98
N LEU A 79 6.40 4.51 7.13
CA LEU A 79 5.79 4.23 5.84
C LEU A 79 6.75 4.58 4.70
N GLU A 80 6.89 3.68 3.77
CA GLU A 80 7.60 3.90 2.51
C GLU A 80 6.63 4.31 1.42
N VAL A 81 6.92 5.40 0.70
CA VAL A 81 6.14 5.82 -0.47
C VAL A 81 6.59 5.03 -1.68
N LEU A 82 5.69 4.23 -2.26
CA LEU A 82 5.97 3.37 -3.41
C LEU A 82 5.63 4.01 -4.76
N ALA A 83 4.70 4.98 -4.77
CA ALA A 83 4.24 5.60 -6.01
C ALA A 83 3.73 7.03 -5.80
N ARG A 84 3.90 7.87 -6.83
CA ARG A 84 3.42 9.25 -6.87
C ARG A 84 2.90 9.59 -8.27
N THR A 85 2.01 10.58 -8.31
CA THR A 85 1.68 11.26 -9.58
C THR A 85 2.81 12.20 -10.00
N GLU A 86 2.75 12.71 -11.23
CA GLU A 86 3.73 13.67 -11.75
C GLU A 86 3.79 14.96 -10.91
N ASP A 87 2.66 15.41 -10.38
CA ASP A 87 2.52 16.56 -9.48
C ASP A 87 2.87 16.21 -8.00
N GLY A 88 3.41 15.01 -7.75
CA GLY A 88 3.97 14.62 -6.46
C GLY A 88 2.98 14.06 -5.45
N VAL A 89 1.70 13.91 -5.79
CA VAL A 89 0.69 13.33 -4.88
C VAL A 89 1.02 11.87 -4.58
N VAL A 90 1.07 11.51 -3.30
CA VAL A 90 1.30 10.13 -2.83
C VAL A 90 0.16 9.22 -3.29
N MET A 91 0.49 8.17 -3.99
CA MET A 91 -0.48 7.24 -4.58
C MET A 91 -0.40 5.83 -3.99
N ALA A 92 0.70 5.47 -3.32
CA ALA A 92 0.82 4.22 -2.59
C ALA A 92 1.85 4.33 -1.47
N VAL A 93 1.58 3.65 -0.38
CA VAL A 93 2.49 3.50 0.76
C VAL A 93 2.52 2.04 1.23
N GLN A 94 3.62 1.66 1.86
CA GLN A 94 3.80 0.36 2.51
C GLN A 94 4.49 0.57 3.85
N HIS A 95 4.07 -0.13 4.90
CA HIS A 95 4.78 -0.10 6.17
C HIS A 95 6.08 -0.91 6.07
N ARG A 96 7.16 -0.41 6.67
CA ARG A 96 8.50 -1.02 6.55
C ARG A 96 8.61 -2.36 7.26
N GLU A 97 7.83 -2.59 8.31
CA GLU A 97 7.91 -3.78 9.16
C GLU A 97 6.60 -4.57 9.23
N LEU A 98 5.45 -3.88 9.23
CA LEU A 98 4.14 -4.52 9.34
C LEU A 98 3.60 -4.97 7.98
N PRO A 99 2.78 -6.02 7.94
CA PRO A 99 2.13 -6.48 6.71
C PRO A 99 0.98 -5.54 6.30
N LEU A 100 1.32 -4.27 6.04
CA LEU A 100 0.38 -3.21 5.80
C LEU A 100 0.81 -2.40 4.57
N ALA A 101 -0.12 -2.24 3.63
CA ALA A 101 0.07 -1.39 2.47
C ALA A 101 -1.23 -0.68 2.10
N ALA A 102 -1.12 0.42 1.37
CA ALA A 102 -2.30 1.16 0.95
C ALA A 102 -2.08 1.91 -0.37
N VAL A 103 -3.17 2.15 -1.09
CA VAL A 103 -3.20 2.91 -2.33
C VAL A 103 -4.24 4.03 -2.28
N GLN A 104 -3.94 5.18 -2.90
CA GLN A 104 -4.86 6.31 -2.99
C GLN A 104 -5.84 6.16 -4.16
N PHE A 105 -5.42 5.50 -5.22
CA PHE A 105 -6.29 5.16 -6.35
C PHE A 105 -7.22 3.99 -6.02
N HIS A 106 -8.19 3.77 -6.92
CA HIS A 106 -9.13 2.66 -6.81
C HIS A 106 -8.70 1.51 -7.74
N PRO A 107 -8.06 0.45 -7.22
CA PRO A 107 -7.60 -0.68 -8.03
C PRO A 107 -8.77 -1.45 -8.68
N GLU A 108 -9.95 -1.39 -8.07
CA GLU A 108 -11.20 -2.00 -8.56
C GLU A 108 -11.90 -1.19 -9.66
N SER A 109 -11.50 0.09 -9.84
CA SER A 109 -12.12 0.98 -10.82
C SER A 109 -11.86 0.50 -12.24
N ILE A 110 -12.85 0.66 -13.13
CA ILE A 110 -12.71 0.42 -14.57
C ILE A 110 -11.55 1.21 -15.19
N MET A 111 -11.21 2.37 -14.63
CA MET A 111 -10.07 3.19 -15.07
C MET A 111 -8.70 2.62 -14.64
N SER A 112 -8.68 1.69 -13.71
CA SER A 112 -7.48 0.98 -13.25
C SER A 112 -7.37 -0.43 -13.87
N LEU A 113 -8.32 -0.80 -14.75
CA LEU A 113 -8.32 -2.10 -15.42
C LEU A 113 -7.44 -2.12 -16.68
N GLU A 114 -7.01 -0.98 -17.17
CA GLU A 114 -6.07 -0.92 -18.28
C GLU A 114 -4.83 -1.75 -17.94
N ASN A 115 -4.50 -2.70 -18.80
CA ASN A 115 -3.42 -3.68 -18.58
C ASN A 115 -3.55 -4.48 -17.26
N ARG A 116 -4.75 -4.54 -16.65
CA ARG A 116 -5.01 -5.22 -15.38
C ARG A 116 -4.13 -4.70 -14.22
N ALA A 117 -3.75 -3.43 -14.26
CA ALA A 117 -2.82 -2.83 -13.29
C ALA A 117 -3.36 -2.90 -11.85
N GLY A 118 -4.64 -2.58 -11.64
CA GLY A 118 -5.27 -2.68 -10.32
C GLY A 118 -5.24 -4.09 -9.74
N GLU A 119 -5.56 -5.10 -10.55
CA GLU A 119 -5.49 -6.53 -10.15
C GLU A 119 -4.05 -6.94 -9.83
N ALA A 120 -3.08 -6.51 -10.63
CA ALA A 120 -1.68 -6.86 -10.42
C ALA A 120 -1.14 -6.30 -9.11
N VAL A 121 -1.50 -5.07 -8.75
CA VAL A 121 -1.15 -4.46 -7.45
C VAL A 121 -1.68 -5.29 -6.28
N LEU A 122 -2.96 -5.70 -6.32
CA LEU A 122 -3.54 -6.57 -5.28
C LEU A 122 -2.86 -7.94 -5.23
N ARG A 123 -2.58 -8.54 -6.37
CA ARG A 123 -1.86 -9.81 -6.47
C ARG A 123 -0.45 -9.71 -5.85
N ASN A 124 0.27 -8.65 -6.15
CA ASN A 124 1.60 -8.41 -5.59
C ASN A 124 1.57 -8.31 -4.07
N PHE A 125 0.57 -7.62 -3.49
CA PHE A 125 0.38 -7.56 -2.05
C PHE A 125 0.16 -8.96 -1.44
N LEU A 126 -0.74 -9.75 -2.02
CA LEU A 126 -1.00 -11.13 -1.54
C LEU A 126 0.24 -12.02 -1.64
N GLN A 127 1.04 -11.88 -2.68
CA GLN A 127 2.30 -12.62 -2.84
C GLN A 127 3.34 -12.23 -1.78
N GLN A 128 3.43 -10.95 -1.42
CA GLN A 128 4.30 -10.50 -0.33
C GLN A 128 3.91 -11.13 1.01
N LEU A 129 2.61 -11.21 1.31
CA LEU A 129 2.12 -11.86 2.53
C LEU A 129 2.46 -13.35 2.56
N GLN A 130 2.29 -14.05 1.46
CA GLN A 130 2.63 -15.48 1.34
C GLN A 130 4.14 -15.71 1.56
N ALA A 131 4.98 -14.87 0.96
CA ALA A 131 6.43 -14.95 1.12
C ALA A 131 6.87 -14.72 2.58
N ALA A 132 6.28 -13.72 3.26
CA ALA A 132 6.55 -13.44 4.66
C ALA A 132 6.13 -14.60 5.59
N THR A 133 4.99 -15.23 5.31
CA THR A 133 4.50 -16.38 6.07
C THR A 133 5.43 -17.59 5.93
N HIS A 134 5.93 -17.88 4.73
CA HIS A 134 6.87 -18.97 4.50
C HIS A 134 8.24 -18.73 5.16
N ALA A 135 8.74 -17.50 5.14
CA ALA A 135 9.98 -17.13 5.79
C ALA A 135 9.90 -17.33 7.33
N ASN A 136 8.78 -16.94 7.94
CA ASN A 136 8.52 -17.12 9.37
C ASN A 136 8.37 -18.60 9.76
N ALA A 137 7.78 -19.44 8.93
CA ALA A 137 7.67 -20.88 9.16
C ALA A 137 9.03 -21.56 9.10
N ALA A 138 9.87 -21.23 8.11
CA ALA A 138 11.22 -21.78 7.97
C ALA A 138 12.14 -21.38 9.14
N GLY A 139 12.00 -20.15 9.65
CA GLY A 139 12.78 -19.67 10.80
C GLY A 139 12.44 -20.38 12.12
N ARG A 140 11.20 -20.82 12.32
CA ARG A 140 10.77 -21.58 13.51
C ARG A 140 11.30 -23.01 13.50
N ASP A 141 11.36 -23.67 12.34
CA ASP A 141 11.89 -25.04 12.22
C ASP A 141 13.38 -25.11 12.49
N THR A 142 14.15 -24.09 12.12
CA THR A 142 15.60 -24.03 12.44
C THR A 142 15.86 -23.78 13.92
N ALA A 143 15.06 -22.96 14.60
CA ALA A 143 15.19 -22.68 16.02
C ALA A 143 14.88 -23.92 16.88
N THR A 144 13.90 -24.72 16.48
CA THR A 144 13.52 -25.97 17.19
C THR A 144 14.59 -27.07 17.04
N ARG A 145 15.32 -27.11 15.91
CA ARG A 145 16.41 -28.07 15.71
C ARG A 145 17.67 -27.74 16.53
N CYS A 146 17.97 -26.47 16.78
CA CYS A 146 19.10 -26.07 17.61
C CYS A 146 18.88 -26.25 19.12
N ALA A 147 17.62 -26.29 19.57
CA ALA A 147 17.29 -26.47 20.99
C ALA A 147 17.30 -27.93 21.45
N ASN A 148 17.44 -28.91 20.55
CA ASN A 148 17.44 -30.37 20.83
C ASN A 148 18.81 -31.04 20.62
N GLN A 149 19.91 -30.28 20.62
CA GLN A 149 21.28 -30.75 20.69
C GLN A 149 21.94 -30.26 21.99
#